data_72a9d7b1a617e6a41be2de030deda4f4
#
_entry.id   72a9d7b1a617e6a41be2de030deda4f4
#
_cell.length_a   1.000
_cell.length_b   1.000
_cell.length_c   1.000
_cell.angle_alpha   90.00
_cell.angle_beta   90.00
_cell.angle_gamma   90.00
#
_symmetry.space_group_name_H-M   'P 1'
#
loop_
_entity.id
_entity.type
_entity.pdbx_description
1 polymer ?
#
loop_
_entity_poly.entity_id
_entity_poly.type
_entity_poly.pdbx_seq_one_letter_code
_entity_poly.pdbx_strand_id
1 'polypeptide(L)'
;MTSRERMAVAMRHGTPDRVPVMCQLALGHYFLRSGGDAIDIWHDGEAFATALVILQRRYGFDGILVNLPGRDPDWRRQIDRVESVGRDRHVVWRDGRVTVCPPDDNPHVFGKDRRTPLLPRLEELLPDRLFYLEPHGHLGLSWPCASFPPWQWDTIRRVRELAPDVSVHGEVFSPFSQLCEAVGVDEALTALKTDAGRVTACLDALCPGTVELMAGHVAAGVDAVLVSSAYAGGSLVSPRQYREFVLPFEARIVSGFKARCPGTPVYTHTCGAIGDRLELLQETGTDGIDTLDPPPLGDVDLAEAKRRVGERLFLKGNVDPVGTMLLGSPEGVRADAARRIAIGAPGGGYILSTACSVPPGAPPDNVQQLRAAAEGG
;
A
#
# COMPACT_ATOMS: atom_id res chain seq x y z
N MET A 1 16.27 9.10 19.40
CA MET A 1 16.31 8.35 18.11
C MET A 1 15.75 9.20 16.99
N THR A 2 16.33 9.12 15.77
CA THR A 2 15.67 9.62 14.55
C THR A 2 14.42 8.79 14.28
N SER A 3 13.52 9.28 13.41
CA SER A 3 12.33 8.52 12.98
C SER A 3 12.73 7.20 12.32
N ARG A 4 13.77 7.22 11.48
CA ARG A 4 14.31 6.04 10.79
C ARG A 4 14.83 4.98 11.76
N GLU A 5 15.62 5.39 12.76
CA GLU A 5 16.12 4.48 13.80
C GLU A 5 14.99 3.87 14.63
N ARG A 6 13.99 4.68 14.99
CA ARG A 6 12.83 4.25 15.78
C ARG A 6 12.03 3.16 15.06
N MET A 7 11.74 3.39 13.76
CA MET A 7 11.07 2.40 12.91
C MET A 7 11.90 1.11 12.79
N ALA A 8 13.21 1.23 12.56
CA ALA A 8 14.10 0.07 12.44
C ALA A 8 14.15 -0.77 13.73
N VAL A 9 14.13 -0.12 14.91
CA VAL A 9 14.07 -0.82 16.21
C VAL A 9 12.75 -1.57 16.36
N ALA A 10 11.61 -0.92 16.07
CA ALA A 10 10.30 -1.56 16.16
C ALA A 10 10.15 -2.75 15.20
N MET A 11 10.56 -2.61 13.93
CA MET A 11 10.50 -3.69 12.94
C MET A 11 11.39 -4.90 13.26
N ARG A 12 12.35 -4.75 14.20
CA ARG A 12 13.19 -5.82 14.71
C ARG A 12 12.79 -6.29 16.12
N HIS A 13 11.55 -6.07 16.51
CA HIS A 13 10.99 -6.42 17.83
C HIS A 13 11.67 -5.74 19.02
N GLY A 14 12.43 -4.66 18.78
CA GLY A 14 13.00 -3.84 19.85
C GLY A 14 12.00 -2.86 20.44
N THR A 15 12.39 -2.24 21.56
CA THR A 15 11.62 -1.18 22.22
C THR A 15 12.27 0.16 21.91
N PRO A 16 11.70 0.98 21.04
CA PRO A 16 12.22 2.32 20.74
C PRO A 16 11.92 3.30 21.89
N ASP A 17 12.47 4.52 21.79
CA ASP A 17 12.25 5.61 22.76
C ASP A 17 10.76 6.01 22.93
N ARG A 18 9.93 5.75 21.94
CA ARG A 18 8.47 5.76 21.95
C ARG A 18 7.94 4.88 20.81
N VAL A 19 6.67 4.53 20.84
CA VAL A 19 6.04 3.82 19.73
C VAL A 19 6.11 4.68 18.47
N PRO A 20 6.65 4.16 17.35
CA PRO A 20 6.62 4.88 16.09
C PRO A 20 5.22 4.99 15.50
N VAL A 21 4.97 6.06 14.75
CA VAL A 21 3.68 6.32 14.08
C VAL A 21 3.90 6.38 12.59
N MET A 22 3.16 5.56 11.84
CA MET A 22 3.20 5.57 10.38
C MET A 22 1.87 5.12 9.82
N CYS A 23 1.14 6.01 9.15
CA CYS A 23 -0.10 5.67 8.45
C CYS A 23 0.07 5.77 6.94
N GLN A 24 -0.60 4.88 6.23
CA GLN A 24 -0.91 5.07 4.82
C GLN A 24 -2.00 6.13 4.71
N LEU A 25 -1.89 7.02 3.75
CA LEU A 25 -2.92 8.02 3.45
C LEU A 25 -3.56 7.68 2.10
N ALA A 26 -4.89 7.76 2.02
CA ALA A 26 -5.57 7.67 0.73
C ALA A 26 -5.13 8.81 -0.20
N LEU A 27 -5.10 8.57 -1.49
CA LEU A 27 -4.57 9.54 -2.47
C LEU A 27 -5.31 10.88 -2.41
N GLY A 28 -6.65 10.84 -2.29
CA GLY A 28 -7.45 12.05 -2.11
C GLY A 28 -7.07 12.87 -0.87
N HIS A 29 -6.49 12.24 0.16
CA HIS A 29 -5.99 12.99 1.34
C HIS A 29 -4.79 13.87 0.97
N TYR A 30 -3.90 13.39 0.09
CA TYR A 30 -2.80 14.22 -0.44
C TYR A 30 -3.34 15.38 -1.27
N PHE A 31 -4.32 15.14 -2.14
CA PHE A 31 -4.96 16.18 -2.95
C PHE A 31 -5.57 17.28 -2.10
N LEU A 32 -6.30 16.91 -1.05
CA LEU A 32 -7.00 17.86 -0.18
C LEU A 32 -6.08 18.59 0.82
N ARG A 33 -4.95 18.00 1.22
CA ARG A 33 -4.22 18.44 2.42
C ARG A 33 -2.76 18.83 2.21
N SER A 34 -2.13 18.44 1.08
CA SER A 34 -0.73 18.79 0.82
C SER A 34 -0.54 20.20 0.24
N GLY A 35 -1.59 20.78 -0.32
CA GLY A 35 -1.54 22.06 -1.04
C GLY A 35 -1.04 21.94 -2.48
N GLY A 36 -0.73 20.72 -2.94
CA GLY A 36 -0.36 20.45 -4.34
C GLY A 36 -1.57 20.29 -5.24
N ASP A 37 -1.35 20.44 -6.56
CA ASP A 37 -2.37 20.17 -7.57
C ASP A 37 -2.57 18.66 -7.75
N ALA A 38 -3.82 18.17 -7.77
CA ALA A 38 -4.14 16.75 -7.86
C ALA A 38 -3.61 16.09 -9.15
N ILE A 39 -3.63 16.83 -10.29
CA ILE A 39 -3.09 16.33 -11.57
C ILE A 39 -1.58 16.15 -11.46
N ASP A 40 -0.88 17.12 -10.84
CA ASP A 40 0.56 17.05 -10.68
C ASP A 40 0.94 15.94 -9.70
N ILE A 41 0.28 15.83 -8.54
CA ILE A 41 0.53 14.76 -7.57
C ILE A 41 0.34 13.37 -8.21
N TRP A 42 -0.63 13.24 -9.11
CA TRP A 42 -0.90 11.96 -9.77
C TRP A 42 0.09 11.63 -10.90
N HIS A 43 0.48 12.62 -11.70
CA HIS A 43 1.26 12.41 -12.92
C HIS A 43 2.75 12.73 -12.80
N ASP A 44 3.20 13.28 -11.67
CA ASP A 44 4.58 13.74 -11.47
C ASP A 44 5.16 13.17 -10.19
N GLY A 45 6.24 12.39 -10.32
CA GLY A 45 6.91 11.76 -9.17
C GLY A 45 7.51 12.76 -8.18
N GLU A 46 7.98 13.93 -8.64
CA GLU A 46 8.49 15.00 -7.80
C GLU A 46 7.37 15.67 -6.98
N ALA A 47 6.24 15.96 -7.63
CA ALA A 47 5.07 16.53 -6.96
C ALA A 47 4.50 15.56 -5.90
N PHE A 48 4.43 14.27 -6.22
CA PHE A 48 3.99 13.26 -5.27
C PHE A 48 4.98 13.10 -4.10
N ALA A 49 6.28 13.02 -4.35
CA ALA A 49 7.30 12.97 -3.31
C ALA A 49 7.22 14.19 -2.36
N THR A 50 6.99 15.36 -2.92
CA THR A 50 6.80 16.60 -2.15
C THR A 50 5.54 16.52 -1.27
N ALA A 51 4.42 16.06 -1.80
CA ALA A 51 3.17 15.89 -1.06
C ALA A 51 3.32 14.88 0.10
N LEU A 52 4.00 13.75 -0.13
CA LEU A 52 4.34 12.76 0.88
C LEU A 52 5.11 13.38 2.06
N VAL A 53 6.15 14.14 1.77
CA VAL A 53 7.01 14.76 2.80
C VAL A 53 6.28 15.90 3.53
N ILE A 54 5.47 16.71 2.85
CA ILE A 54 4.65 17.76 3.47
C ILE A 54 3.72 17.15 4.53
N LEU A 55 2.99 16.08 4.18
CA LEU A 55 2.04 15.48 5.12
C LEU A 55 2.75 14.67 6.22
N GLN A 56 3.86 14.01 5.91
CA GLN A 56 4.70 13.39 6.93
C GLN A 56 5.12 14.40 8.00
N ARG A 57 5.63 15.57 7.60
CA ARG A 57 6.03 16.65 8.51
C ARG A 57 4.85 17.22 9.30
N ARG A 58 3.72 17.44 8.62
CA ARG A 58 2.49 17.97 9.24
C ARG A 58 1.97 17.06 10.35
N TYR A 59 2.00 15.73 10.14
CA TYR A 59 1.47 14.75 11.08
C TYR A 59 2.53 14.16 12.02
N GLY A 60 3.81 14.46 11.79
CA GLY A 60 4.92 13.95 12.59
C GLY A 60 5.11 12.44 12.51
N PHE A 61 4.80 11.83 11.34
CA PHE A 61 4.98 10.40 11.13
C PHE A 61 6.45 10.02 11.12
N ASP A 62 6.76 8.82 11.61
CA ASP A 62 8.11 8.26 11.62
C ASP A 62 8.46 7.55 10.31
N GLY A 63 7.47 7.27 9.47
CA GLY A 63 7.65 6.64 8.18
C GLY A 63 6.78 7.24 7.08
N ILE A 64 7.20 7.03 5.84
CA ILE A 64 6.50 7.37 4.60
C ILE A 64 6.33 6.08 3.80
N LEU A 65 5.11 5.79 3.34
CA LEU A 65 4.86 4.76 2.33
C LEU A 65 4.79 5.41 0.95
N VAL A 66 5.69 5.00 0.06
CA VAL A 66 5.65 5.36 -1.36
C VAL A 66 4.89 4.27 -2.08
N ASN A 67 3.63 4.54 -2.39
CA ASN A 67 2.68 3.58 -2.95
C ASN A 67 2.35 3.84 -4.44
N LEU A 68 2.96 4.84 -5.06
CA LEU A 68 2.89 5.05 -6.50
C LEU A 68 4.30 5.02 -7.10
N PRO A 69 4.48 4.42 -8.29
CA PRO A 69 5.75 4.43 -8.99
C PRO A 69 6.11 5.84 -9.46
N GLY A 70 7.35 6.03 -9.88
CA GLY A 70 7.77 7.20 -10.64
C GLY A 70 6.97 7.33 -11.94
N ARG A 71 7.02 8.51 -12.54
CA ARG A 71 6.26 8.86 -13.74
C ARG A 71 7.18 9.26 -14.87
N ASP A 72 6.70 9.11 -16.10
CA ASP A 72 7.35 9.65 -17.29
C ASP A 72 7.57 11.15 -17.11
N PRO A 73 8.81 11.65 -17.08
CA PRO A 73 9.08 13.07 -16.91
C PRO A 73 8.52 13.94 -18.04
N ASP A 74 8.28 13.34 -19.20
CA ASP A 74 7.71 14.04 -20.38
C ASP A 74 6.18 13.95 -20.48
N TRP A 75 5.49 13.45 -19.43
CA TRP A 75 4.04 13.26 -19.43
C TRP A 75 3.25 14.50 -19.88
N ARG A 76 3.69 15.70 -19.49
CA ARG A 76 3.02 16.96 -19.88
C ARG A 76 2.99 17.21 -21.39
N ARG A 77 3.97 16.68 -22.13
CA ARG A 77 4.00 16.76 -23.60
C ARG A 77 2.94 15.92 -24.29
N GLN A 78 2.40 14.95 -23.58
CA GLN A 78 1.35 14.06 -24.09
C GLN A 78 -0.05 14.64 -23.85
N ILE A 79 -0.18 15.73 -23.08
CA ILE A 79 -1.46 16.41 -22.87
C ILE A 79 -1.86 17.19 -24.12
N ASP A 80 -3.12 17.04 -24.53
CA ASP A 80 -3.79 17.94 -25.49
C ASP A 80 -4.35 19.16 -24.76
N ARG A 81 -5.19 18.95 -23.74
CA ARG A 81 -5.77 20.01 -22.90
C ARG A 81 -6.22 19.48 -21.53
N VAL A 82 -6.49 20.43 -20.63
CA VAL A 82 -7.11 20.16 -19.32
C VAL A 82 -8.43 20.92 -19.26
N GLU A 83 -9.50 20.23 -18.88
CA GLU A 83 -10.85 20.77 -18.78
C GLU A 83 -11.37 20.66 -17.33
N SER A 84 -12.25 21.57 -16.92
CA SER A 84 -13.02 21.45 -15.68
C SER A 84 -14.43 20.98 -16.03
N VAL A 85 -14.87 19.88 -15.43
CA VAL A 85 -16.19 19.29 -15.67
C VAL A 85 -16.85 19.02 -14.31
N GLY A 86 -17.76 19.89 -13.91
CA GLY A 86 -18.34 19.86 -12.57
C GLY A 86 -17.26 20.13 -11.50
N ARG A 87 -17.09 19.21 -10.57
CA ARG A 87 -16.02 19.27 -9.53
C ARG A 87 -14.69 18.65 -9.99
N ASP A 88 -14.71 17.89 -11.06
CA ASP A 88 -13.57 17.10 -11.53
C ASP A 88 -12.75 17.86 -12.57
N ARG A 89 -11.48 17.50 -12.68
CA ARG A 89 -10.60 17.96 -13.75
C ARG A 89 -10.31 16.82 -14.69
N HIS A 90 -10.43 17.06 -15.99
CA HIS A 90 -10.19 16.07 -17.02
C HIS A 90 -8.90 16.41 -17.77
N VAL A 91 -7.95 15.49 -17.76
CA VAL A 91 -6.74 15.55 -18.60
C VAL A 91 -7.05 14.79 -19.88
N VAL A 92 -7.15 15.51 -20.98
CA VAL A 92 -7.34 14.93 -22.32
C VAL A 92 -5.97 14.71 -22.94
N TRP A 93 -5.66 13.47 -23.29
CA TRP A 93 -4.39 13.08 -23.88
C TRP A 93 -4.43 13.17 -25.39
N ARG A 94 -3.29 13.39 -26.04
CA ARG A 94 -3.18 13.46 -27.52
C ARG A 94 -3.61 12.17 -28.24
N ASP A 95 -3.53 11.02 -27.54
CA ASP A 95 -4.03 9.73 -28.05
C ASP A 95 -5.55 9.57 -27.91
N GLY A 96 -6.22 10.56 -27.32
CA GLY A 96 -7.67 10.63 -27.13
C GLY A 96 -8.18 9.97 -25.85
N ARG A 97 -7.32 9.38 -25.00
CA ARG A 97 -7.70 8.97 -23.64
C ARG A 97 -8.05 10.19 -22.80
N VAL A 98 -8.78 9.97 -21.71
CA VAL A 98 -9.12 11.01 -20.73
C VAL A 98 -8.86 10.49 -19.34
N THR A 99 -8.06 11.19 -18.55
CA THR A 99 -7.96 10.94 -17.11
C THR A 99 -8.90 11.89 -16.39
N VAL A 100 -9.87 11.35 -15.68
CA VAL A 100 -10.75 12.09 -14.77
C VAL A 100 -10.10 12.14 -13.41
N CYS A 101 -9.82 13.34 -12.93
CA CYS A 101 -9.17 13.61 -11.64
C CYS A 101 -10.17 14.25 -10.67
N PRO A 102 -10.83 13.47 -9.80
CA PRO A 102 -11.62 14.01 -8.71
C PRO A 102 -10.72 14.73 -7.69
N PRO A 103 -11.25 15.72 -6.96
CA PRO A 103 -10.44 16.45 -5.97
C PRO A 103 -10.12 15.64 -4.71
N ASP A 104 -10.80 14.52 -4.48
CA ASP A 104 -10.77 13.75 -3.22
C ASP A 104 -10.77 12.23 -3.39
N ASP A 105 -10.56 11.75 -4.62
CA ASP A 105 -10.52 10.32 -4.92
C ASP A 105 -9.45 9.99 -5.98
N ASN A 106 -9.22 8.70 -6.21
CA ASN A 106 -8.27 8.24 -7.22
C ASN A 106 -8.67 8.68 -8.62
N PRO A 107 -7.74 9.15 -9.45
CA PRO A 107 -8.00 9.40 -10.86
C PRO A 107 -8.34 8.12 -11.61
N HIS A 108 -9.18 8.27 -12.65
CA HIS A 108 -9.60 7.17 -13.52
C HIS A 108 -9.30 7.48 -14.98
N VAL A 109 -8.79 6.51 -15.74
CA VAL A 109 -8.50 6.65 -17.17
C VAL A 109 -9.60 6.01 -18.00
N PHE A 110 -10.10 6.76 -18.97
CA PHE A 110 -11.11 6.32 -19.92
C PHE A 110 -10.54 6.30 -21.33
N GLY A 111 -11.00 5.36 -22.15
CA GLY A 111 -10.71 5.31 -23.60
C GLY A 111 -11.27 6.50 -24.36
N LYS A 112 -10.96 6.58 -25.68
CA LYS A 112 -11.43 7.65 -26.61
C LYS A 112 -12.96 7.82 -26.63
N ASP A 113 -13.69 6.75 -26.41
CA ASP A 113 -15.15 6.74 -26.34
C ASP A 113 -15.70 7.11 -24.96
N ARG A 114 -14.81 7.52 -24.03
CA ARG A 114 -15.10 7.81 -22.63
C ARG A 114 -15.68 6.62 -21.84
N ARG A 115 -15.47 5.41 -22.34
CA ARG A 115 -15.79 4.18 -21.61
C ARG A 115 -14.55 3.71 -20.85
N THR A 116 -14.79 3.11 -19.68
CA THR A 116 -13.72 2.41 -18.95
C THR A 116 -13.13 1.34 -19.88
N PRO A 117 -11.81 1.25 -20.03
CA PRO A 117 -11.20 0.17 -20.77
C PRO A 117 -11.72 -1.18 -20.25
N LEU A 118 -12.10 -2.07 -21.16
CA LEU A 118 -12.41 -3.44 -20.77
C LEU A 118 -11.12 -4.05 -20.21
N LEU A 119 -11.23 -4.64 -19.03
CA LEU A 119 -10.14 -5.43 -18.48
C LEU A 119 -9.96 -6.68 -19.34
N PRO A 120 -8.72 -7.15 -19.55
CA PRO A 120 -8.48 -8.42 -20.24
C PRO A 120 -9.15 -9.55 -19.46
N ARG A 121 -9.62 -10.55 -20.19
CA ARG A 121 -10.05 -11.80 -19.57
C ARG A 121 -8.85 -12.62 -19.14
N LEU A 122 -9.01 -13.45 -18.15
CA LEU A 122 -7.93 -14.34 -17.69
C LEU A 122 -7.37 -15.20 -18.85
N GLU A 123 -8.23 -15.64 -19.77
CA GLU A 123 -7.84 -16.45 -20.93
C GLU A 123 -6.92 -15.71 -21.92
N GLU A 124 -6.92 -14.38 -21.90
CA GLU A 124 -6.07 -13.52 -22.73
C GLU A 124 -4.69 -13.29 -22.12
N LEU A 125 -4.52 -13.54 -20.83
CA LEU A 125 -3.22 -13.47 -20.17
C LEU A 125 -2.38 -14.69 -20.55
N LEU A 126 -1.22 -14.45 -21.12
CA LEU A 126 -0.25 -15.47 -21.51
C LEU A 126 0.84 -15.54 -20.43
N PRO A 127 0.92 -16.60 -19.60
CA PRO A 127 1.86 -16.68 -18.50
C PRO A 127 3.33 -16.51 -18.91
N ASP A 128 3.72 -17.03 -20.10
CA ASP A 128 5.05 -16.89 -20.67
C ASP A 128 5.44 -15.45 -21.06
N ARG A 129 4.49 -14.53 -21.08
CA ARG A 129 4.70 -13.10 -21.35
C ARG A 129 4.47 -12.21 -20.13
N LEU A 130 4.08 -12.79 -19.00
CA LEU A 130 3.90 -12.05 -17.76
C LEU A 130 5.24 -11.90 -17.05
N PHE A 131 5.48 -10.69 -16.56
CA PHE A 131 6.61 -10.37 -15.70
C PHE A 131 6.14 -9.63 -14.46
N TYR A 132 5.36 -8.59 -14.66
CA TYR A 132 4.72 -7.78 -13.64
C TYR A 132 3.46 -7.14 -14.22
N LEU A 133 2.40 -7.10 -13.45
CA LEU A 133 1.18 -6.39 -13.79
C LEU A 133 1.08 -5.16 -12.90
N GLU A 134 1.19 -3.97 -13.50
CA GLU A 134 1.08 -2.73 -12.73
C GLU A 134 -0.37 -2.57 -12.25
N PRO A 135 -0.63 -2.59 -10.94
CA PRO A 135 -1.98 -2.53 -10.39
C PRO A 135 -2.73 -1.25 -10.77
N HIS A 136 -1.97 -0.19 -11.01
CA HIS A 136 -2.52 1.08 -11.48
C HIS A 136 -2.54 1.18 -13.01
N GLY A 137 -2.51 0.06 -13.72
CA GLY A 137 -2.53 0.02 -15.19
C GLY A 137 -3.75 0.68 -15.79
N HIS A 138 -4.92 0.54 -15.17
CA HIS A 138 -6.15 1.26 -15.51
C HIS A 138 -6.01 2.78 -15.32
N LEU A 139 -4.97 3.23 -14.68
CA LEU A 139 -4.64 4.62 -14.42
C LEU A 139 -3.63 5.18 -15.43
N GLY A 140 -3.38 4.49 -16.53
CA GLY A 140 -2.57 4.95 -17.66
C GLY A 140 -1.13 4.46 -17.65
N LEU A 141 -0.75 3.54 -16.78
CA LEU A 141 0.54 2.87 -16.86
C LEU A 141 0.51 1.74 -17.88
N SER A 142 1.62 1.50 -18.56
CA SER A 142 1.71 0.49 -19.61
C SER A 142 1.58 -0.93 -19.04
N TRP A 143 1.00 -1.82 -19.84
CA TRP A 143 0.47 -3.07 -19.38
C TRP A 143 0.42 -4.13 -20.51
N PRO A 144 0.86 -5.39 -20.28
CA PRO A 144 1.77 -5.84 -19.22
C PRO A 144 3.18 -5.28 -19.39
N CYS A 145 3.97 -5.19 -18.28
CA CYS A 145 5.35 -4.71 -18.35
C CYS A 145 6.33 -5.90 -18.49
N ALA A 146 7.20 -5.81 -19.49
CA ALA A 146 8.30 -6.78 -19.67
C ALA A 146 9.57 -6.34 -18.90
N SER A 147 9.66 -5.08 -18.53
CA SER A 147 10.73 -4.48 -17.72
C SER A 147 10.24 -3.17 -17.13
N PHE A 148 10.82 -2.75 -16.01
CA PHE A 148 10.46 -1.49 -15.39
C PHE A 148 11.05 -0.30 -16.17
N PRO A 149 10.30 0.81 -16.31
CA PRO A 149 10.82 2.02 -16.94
C PRO A 149 11.93 2.65 -16.08
N PRO A 150 12.84 3.45 -16.67
CA PRO A 150 13.98 4.03 -15.96
C PRO A 150 13.58 4.91 -14.79
N TRP A 151 12.40 5.53 -14.84
CA TRP A 151 11.86 6.40 -13.78
C TRP A 151 11.08 5.67 -12.69
N GLN A 152 10.92 4.34 -12.75
CA GLN A 152 10.10 3.55 -11.83
C GLN A 152 10.31 3.91 -10.36
N TRP A 153 11.53 4.18 -9.96
CA TRP A 153 11.93 4.42 -8.56
C TRP A 153 12.23 5.88 -8.24
N ASP A 154 11.98 6.83 -9.14
CA ASP A 154 12.40 8.23 -8.94
C ASP A 154 11.66 8.89 -7.77
N THR A 155 10.38 8.56 -7.57
CA THR A 155 9.62 9.04 -6.39
C THR A 155 10.30 8.60 -5.07
N ILE A 156 10.74 7.34 -4.98
CA ILE A 156 11.45 6.83 -3.79
C ILE A 156 12.75 7.58 -3.56
N ARG A 157 13.58 7.72 -4.61
CA ARG A 157 14.85 8.47 -4.53
C ARG A 157 14.62 9.88 -4.04
N ARG A 158 13.60 10.53 -4.58
CA ARG A 158 13.27 11.90 -4.21
C ARG A 158 12.77 12.05 -2.78
N VAL A 159 11.91 11.14 -2.31
CA VAL A 159 11.48 11.11 -0.90
C VAL A 159 12.68 10.91 0.02
N ARG A 160 13.60 10.00 -0.32
CA ARG A 160 14.83 9.77 0.47
C ARG A 160 15.70 11.03 0.57
N GLU A 161 15.86 11.79 -0.53
CA GLU A 161 16.58 13.06 -0.53
C GLU A 161 15.93 14.13 0.36
N LEU A 162 14.60 14.26 0.26
CA LEU A 162 13.82 15.26 1.00
C LEU A 162 13.66 14.95 2.50
N ALA A 163 13.74 13.67 2.89
CA ALA A 163 13.49 13.19 4.24
C ALA A 163 14.49 12.09 4.68
N PRO A 164 15.80 12.41 4.80
CA PRO A 164 16.84 11.41 5.05
C PRO A 164 16.71 10.69 6.40
N ASP A 165 16.13 11.35 7.42
CA ASP A 165 15.97 10.82 8.78
C ASP A 165 14.62 10.12 9.03
N VAL A 166 13.76 10.02 7.99
CA VAL A 166 12.47 9.34 8.04
C VAL A 166 12.59 7.95 7.44
N SER A 167 11.88 6.96 7.98
CA SER A 167 11.82 5.63 7.39
C SER A 167 10.98 5.67 6.11
N VAL A 168 11.55 5.21 4.99
CA VAL A 168 10.88 5.18 3.69
C VAL A 168 10.56 3.74 3.34
N HIS A 169 9.29 3.45 3.11
CA HIS A 169 8.81 2.13 2.71
C HIS A 169 8.28 2.19 1.27
N GLY A 170 8.52 1.13 0.50
CA GLY A 170 7.98 0.99 -0.85
C GLY A 170 6.87 -0.05 -0.88
N GLU A 171 5.78 0.21 -1.58
CA GLU A 171 4.70 -0.75 -1.78
C GLU A 171 4.89 -1.54 -3.07
N VAL A 172 4.64 -2.84 -2.99
CA VAL A 172 4.48 -3.73 -4.15
C VAL A 172 3.21 -4.56 -3.95
N PHE A 173 2.54 -4.92 -5.05
CA PHE A 173 1.36 -5.77 -4.95
C PHE A 173 1.76 -7.25 -5.00
N SER A 174 1.10 -8.09 -4.18
CA SER A 174 1.26 -9.54 -4.25
C SER A 174 0.83 -10.06 -5.64
N PRO A 175 1.36 -11.19 -6.12
CA PRO A 175 0.92 -11.76 -7.39
C PRO A 175 -0.60 -11.94 -7.49
N PHE A 176 -1.25 -12.32 -6.39
CA PHE A 176 -2.71 -12.47 -6.36
C PHE A 176 -3.43 -11.12 -6.51
N SER A 177 -2.98 -10.09 -5.83
CA SER A 177 -3.55 -8.75 -5.98
C SER A 177 -3.31 -8.17 -7.37
N GLN A 178 -2.13 -8.39 -7.96
CA GLN A 178 -1.85 -8.02 -9.34
C GLN A 178 -2.85 -8.66 -10.31
N LEU A 179 -3.14 -9.95 -10.14
CA LEU A 179 -4.09 -10.67 -10.98
C LEU A 179 -5.50 -10.10 -10.81
N CYS A 180 -5.95 -9.87 -9.57
CA CYS A 180 -7.27 -9.29 -9.29
C CYS A 180 -7.45 -7.90 -9.93
N GLU A 181 -6.42 -7.06 -9.87
CA GLU A 181 -6.43 -5.73 -10.53
C GLU A 181 -6.44 -5.86 -12.07
N ALA A 182 -5.73 -6.87 -12.59
CA ALA A 182 -5.58 -7.06 -14.03
C ALA A 182 -6.86 -7.48 -14.73
N VAL A 183 -7.55 -8.49 -14.20
CA VAL A 183 -8.71 -9.09 -14.85
C VAL A 183 -10.03 -8.72 -14.17
N GLY A 184 -9.95 -8.01 -13.04
CA GLY A 184 -11.09 -7.73 -12.17
C GLY A 184 -11.31 -8.80 -11.11
N VAL A 185 -11.78 -8.36 -9.94
CA VAL A 185 -11.94 -9.22 -8.75
C VAL A 185 -12.92 -10.37 -9.03
N ASP A 186 -14.05 -10.10 -9.67
CA ASP A 186 -15.07 -11.11 -9.97
C ASP A 186 -14.54 -12.21 -10.90
N GLU A 187 -13.82 -11.83 -11.95
CA GLU A 187 -13.19 -12.76 -12.90
C GLU A 187 -12.12 -13.59 -12.17
N ALA A 188 -11.22 -12.95 -11.42
CA ALA A 188 -10.16 -13.63 -10.68
C ALA A 188 -10.73 -14.65 -9.67
N LEU A 189 -11.72 -14.26 -8.85
CA LEU A 189 -12.32 -15.14 -7.85
C LEU A 189 -13.11 -16.29 -8.47
N THR A 190 -13.80 -16.05 -9.60
CA THR A 190 -14.49 -17.09 -10.36
C THR A 190 -13.48 -18.10 -10.90
N ALA A 191 -12.37 -17.64 -11.43
CA ALA A 191 -11.31 -18.45 -12.01
C ALA A 191 -10.62 -19.38 -11.01
N LEU A 192 -10.60 -19.04 -9.71
CA LEU A 192 -10.12 -19.98 -8.66
C LEU A 192 -10.85 -21.34 -8.69
N LYS A 193 -12.07 -21.37 -9.21
CA LYS A 193 -12.87 -22.60 -9.31
C LYS A 193 -12.93 -23.16 -10.73
N THR A 194 -12.93 -22.28 -11.73
CA THR A 194 -13.19 -22.67 -13.13
C THR A 194 -11.93 -22.91 -13.93
N ASP A 195 -10.81 -22.25 -13.59
CA ASP A 195 -9.53 -22.40 -14.27
C ASP A 195 -8.34 -22.18 -13.31
N ALA A 196 -8.30 -22.95 -12.24
CA ALA A 196 -7.27 -22.90 -11.20
C ALA A 196 -5.84 -23.08 -11.77
N GLY A 197 -5.71 -23.90 -12.82
CA GLY A 197 -4.43 -24.14 -13.48
C GLY A 197 -3.85 -22.89 -14.12
N ARG A 198 -4.68 -22.12 -14.84
CA ARG A 198 -4.24 -20.84 -15.44
C ARG A 198 -3.96 -19.78 -14.39
N VAL A 199 -4.84 -19.69 -13.36
CA VAL A 199 -4.56 -18.79 -12.22
C VAL A 199 -3.19 -19.08 -11.64
N THR A 200 -2.90 -20.33 -11.29
CA THR A 200 -1.59 -20.74 -10.73
C THR A 200 -0.45 -20.38 -11.66
N ALA A 201 -0.57 -20.64 -12.96
CA ALA A 201 0.47 -20.30 -13.94
C ALA A 201 0.73 -18.80 -14.05
N CYS A 202 -0.31 -17.97 -14.00
CA CYS A 202 -0.18 -16.50 -13.99
C CYS A 202 0.50 -16.01 -12.70
N LEU A 203 0.06 -16.52 -11.52
CA LEU A 203 0.65 -16.14 -10.24
C LEU A 203 2.13 -16.52 -10.17
N ASP A 204 2.50 -17.69 -10.69
CA ASP A 204 3.88 -18.16 -10.75
C ASP A 204 4.75 -17.24 -11.62
N ALA A 205 4.25 -16.86 -12.79
CA ALA A 205 4.93 -16.01 -13.75
C ALA A 205 5.15 -14.56 -13.25
N LEU A 206 4.29 -14.07 -12.34
CA LEU A 206 4.42 -12.73 -11.75
C LEU A 206 5.47 -12.65 -10.64
N CYS A 207 5.86 -13.77 -10.03
CA CYS A 207 6.79 -13.76 -8.89
C CYS A 207 8.17 -13.15 -9.22
N PRO A 208 8.85 -13.48 -10.33
CA PRO A 208 10.15 -12.91 -10.64
C PRO A 208 10.15 -11.39 -10.76
N GLY A 209 9.17 -10.83 -11.47
CA GLY A 209 9.04 -9.37 -11.64
C GLY A 209 8.73 -8.66 -10.33
N THR A 210 7.89 -9.27 -9.47
CA THR A 210 7.62 -8.74 -8.14
C THR A 210 8.89 -8.68 -7.30
N VAL A 211 9.70 -9.74 -7.28
CA VAL A 211 10.99 -9.77 -6.57
C VAL A 211 11.96 -8.72 -7.11
N GLU A 212 11.98 -8.51 -8.43
CA GLU A 212 12.82 -7.48 -9.05
C GLU A 212 12.38 -6.07 -8.64
N LEU A 213 11.07 -5.80 -8.64
CA LEU A 213 10.53 -4.52 -8.17
C LEU A 213 10.90 -4.25 -6.71
N MET A 214 10.73 -5.26 -5.83
CA MET A 214 11.11 -5.17 -4.41
C MET A 214 12.60 -4.83 -4.24
N ALA A 215 13.48 -5.52 -4.99
CA ALA A 215 14.92 -5.26 -4.94
C ALA A 215 15.28 -3.87 -5.48
N GLY A 216 14.59 -3.41 -6.51
CA GLY A 216 14.71 -2.06 -7.05
C GLY A 216 14.31 -0.96 -6.05
N HIS A 217 13.27 -1.21 -5.23
CA HIS A 217 12.90 -0.32 -4.12
C HIS A 217 14.06 -0.16 -3.13
N VAL A 218 14.71 -1.26 -2.73
CA VAL A 218 15.87 -1.21 -1.82
C VAL A 218 17.03 -0.45 -2.45
N ALA A 219 17.34 -0.70 -3.72
CA ALA A 219 18.37 0.02 -4.45
C ALA A 219 18.07 1.53 -4.58
N ALA A 220 16.80 1.91 -4.57
CA ALA A 220 16.36 3.31 -4.57
C ALA A 220 16.36 3.94 -3.17
N GLY A 221 16.56 3.17 -2.10
CA GLY A 221 16.77 3.67 -0.75
C GLY A 221 15.63 3.48 0.23
N VAL A 222 14.72 2.50 0.03
CA VAL A 222 13.74 2.16 1.06
C VAL A 222 14.37 1.41 2.24
N ASP A 223 13.75 1.54 3.40
CA ASP A 223 14.14 0.85 4.63
C ASP A 223 13.32 -0.43 4.87
N ALA A 224 12.17 -0.56 4.22
CA ALA A 224 11.32 -1.74 4.25
C ALA A 224 10.44 -1.81 3.00
N VAL A 225 9.90 -3.00 2.71
CA VAL A 225 8.96 -3.23 1.62
C VAL A 225 7.63 -3.74 2.16
N LEU A 226 6.54 -3.10 1.73
CA LEU A 226 5.18 -3.54 1.96
C LEU A 226 4.70 -4.38 0.78
N VAL A 227 4.25 -5.61 1.05
CA VAL A 227 3.52 -6.43 0.08
C VAL A 227 2.02 -6.20 0.27
N SER A 228 1.39 -5.53 -0.68
CA SER A 228 -0.05 -5.28 -0.67
C SER A 228 -0.80 -6.50 -1.21
N SER A 229 -1.46 -7.22 -0.30
CA SER A 229 -2.30 -8.38 -0.59
C SER A 229 -3.78 -8.05 -0.28
N ALA A 230 -4.23 -6.90 -0.75
CA ALA A 230 -5.49 -6.29 -0.37
C ALA A 230 -6.72 -7.20 -0.59
N TYR A 231 -6.68 -8.06 -1.62
CA TYR A 231 -7.79 -8.95 -1.98
C TYR A 231 -7.75 -10.33 -1.29
N ALA A 232 -6.77 -10.58 -0.43
CA ALA A 232 -6.58 -11.88 0.22
C ALA A 232 -7.28 -12.01 1.60
N GLY A 233 -8.13 -11.05 1.97
CA GLY A 233 -8.90 -11.07 3.22
C GLY A 233 -10.07 -12.03 3.21
N GLY A 234 -10.62 -12.35 4.38
CA GLY A 234 -11.66 -13.36 4.61
C GLY A 234 -12.99 -13.07 3.92
N SER A 235 -13.26 -11.82 3.59
CA SER A 235 -14.46 -11.45 2.84
C SER A 235 -14.45 -11.92 1.38
N LEU A 236 -13.27 -12.20 0.80
CA LEU A 236 -13.08 -12.59 -0.59
C LEU A 236 -12.51 -14.00 -0.73
N VAL A 237 -11.57 -14.38 0.13
CA VAL A 237 -10.78 -15.60 0.00
C VAL A 237 -10.88 -16.40 1.30
N SER A 238 -11.36 -17.65 1.23
CA SER A 238 -11.36 -18.54 2.39
C SER A 238 -9.94 -18.95 2.80
N PRO A 239 -9.71 -19.41 4.05
CA PRO A 239 -8.39 -19.89 4.49
C PRO A 239 -7.83 -21.02 3.59
N ARG A 240 -8.71 -21.87 3.05
CA ARG A 240 -8.31 -22.92 2.10
C ARG A 240 -7.79 -22.33 0.79
N GLN A 241 -8.52 -21.37 0.21
CA GLN A 241 -8.10 -20.69 -1.02
C GLN A 241 -6.83 -19.85 -0.80
N TYR A 242 -6.71 -19.23 0.38
CA TYR A 242 -5.47 -18.52 0.78
C TYR A 242 -4.27 -19.47 0.74
N ARG A 243 -4.38 -20.68 1.35
CA ARG A 243 -3.32 -21.70 1.33
C ARG A 243 -2.98 -22.18 -0.08
N GLU A 244 -3.95 -22.20 -0.97
CA GLU A 244 -3.79 -22.73 -2.33
C GLU A 244 -3.27 -21.68 -3.31
N PHE A 245 -3.82 -20.46 -3.28
CA PHE A 245 -3.60 -19.44 -4.33
C PHE A 245 -2.87 -18.18 -3.86
N VAL A 246 -2.64 -17.98 -2.58
CA VAL A 246 -1.97 -16.77 -2.06
C VAL A 246 -0.66 -17.12 -1.38
N LEU A 247 -0.71 -17.92 -0.34
CA LEU A 247 0.44 -18.24 0.52
C LEU A 247 1.66 -18.75 -0.25
N PRO A 248 1.58 -19.69 -1.22
CA PRO A 248 2.76 -20.20 -1.90
C PRO A 248 3.50 -19.12 -2.70
N PHE A 249 2.77 -18.19 -3.31
CA PHE A 249 3.34 -17.13 -4.14
C PHE A 249 3.88 -15.98 -3.29
N GLU A 250 3.20 -15.62 -2.19
CA GLU A 250 3.75 -14.69 -1.20
C GLU A 250 5.02 -15.22 -0.56
N ALA A 251 5.04 -16.48 -0.13
CA ALA A 251 6.25 -17.12 0.40
C ALA A 251 7.39 -17.11 -0.60
N ARG A 252 7.10 -17.33 -1.89
CA ARG A 252 8.10 -17.30 -2.97
C ARG A 252 8.68 -15.91 -3.18
N ILE A 253 7.84 -14.86 -3.25
CA ILE A 253 8.35 -13.48 -3.42
C ILE A 253 9.11 -13.02 -2.18
N VAL A 254 8.65 -13.33 -0.97
CA VAL A 254 9.32 -12.99 0.29
C VAL A 254 10.67 -13.68 0.39
N SER A 255 10.75 -15.00 0.12
CA SER A 255 12.02 -15.74 0.16
C SER A 255 12.99 -15.26 -0.92
N GLY A 256 12.50 -15.03 -2.14
CA GLY A 256 13.30 -14.48 -3.25
C GLY A 256 13.84 -13.09 -2.94
N PHE A 257 13.02 -12.23 -2.32
CA PHE A 257 13.44 -10.90 -1.89
C PHE A 257 14.49 -10.97 -0.78
N LYS A 258 14.28 -11.77 0.26
CA LYS A 258 15.23 -11.91 1.38
C LYS A 258 16.58 -12.48 0.93
N ALA A 259 16.59 -13.33 -0.09
CA ALA A 259 17.82 -13.82 -0.69
C ALA A 259 18.62 -12.72 -1.42
N ARG A 260 17.93 -11.76 -2.05
CA ARG A 260 18.56 -10.64 -2.80
C ARG A 260 18.89 -9.44 -1.91
N CYS A 261 18.07 -9.18 -0.90
CA CYS A 261 18.16 -8.00 -0.03
C CYS A 261 18.14 -8.43 1.45
N PRO A 262 19.16 -9.16 1.94
CA PRO A 262 19.18 -9.65 3.30
C PRO A 262 19.17 -8.50 4.31
N GLY A 263 18.36 -8.64 5.35
CA GLY A 263 18.27 -7.65 6.43
C GLY A 263 17.31 -6.47 6.17
N THR A 264 16.72 -6.36 4.98
CA THR A 264 15.63 -5.40 4.73
C THR A 264 14.29 -6.04 5.12
N PRO A 265 13.53 -5.45 6.05
CA PRO A 265 12.23 -5.97 6.45
C PRO A 265 11.22 -5.97 5.30
N VAL A 266 10.40 -7.04 5.26
CA VAL A 266 9.23 -7.13 4.39
C VAL A 266 8.00 -7.44 5.22
N TYR A 267 6.89 -6.74 4.99
CA TYR A 267 5.66 -6.93 5.74
C TYR A 267 4.45 -6.91 4.81
N THR A 268 3.37 -7.58 5.24
CA THR A 268 2.20 -7.81 4.39
C THR A 268 1.01 -6.99 4.86
N HIS A 269 0.34 -6.34 3.93
CA HIS A 269 -0.91 -5.61 4.10
C HIS A 269 -2.06 -6.44 3.52
N THR A 270 -3.09 -6.72 4.32
CA THR A 270 -4.28 -7.43 3.86
C THR A 270 -5.51 -6.80 4.49
N CYS A 271 -6.43 -6.29 3.66
CA CYS A 271 -7.65 -5.63 4.12
C CYS A 271 -8.70 -6.61 4.64
N GLY A 272 -9.55 -6.14 5.55
CA GLY A 272 -10.72 -6.84 6.05
C GLY A 272 -10.41 -7.93 7.09
N ALA A 273 -11.24 -8.96 7.13
CA ALA A 273 -11.12 -10.03 8.12
C ALA A 273 -9.90 -10.92 7.84
N ILE A 274 -8.94 -10.91 8.75
CA ILE A 274 -7.71 -11.73 8.68
C ILE A 274 -7.44 -12.50 9.99
N GLY A 275 -8.35 -12.46 10.95
CA GLY A 275 -8.20 -13.14 12.23
C GLY A 275 -8.03 -14.65 12.11
N ASP A 276 -8.61 -15.27 11.07
CA ASP A 276 -8.51 -16.71 10.77
C ASP A 276 -7.22 -17.12 10.04
N ARG A 277 -6.35 -16.17 9.69
CA ARG A 277 -5.14 -16.40 8.86
C ARG A 277 -3.87 -15.75 9.36
N LEU A 278 -3.81 -15.25 10.59
CA LEU A 278 -2.60 -14.61 11.13
C LEU A 278 -1.39 -15.55 11.07
N GLU A 279 -1.55 -16.83 11.39
CA GLU A 279 -0.49 -17.83 11.30
C GLU A 279 -0.14 -18.16 9.85
N LEU A 280 -1.09 -18.09 8.91
CA LEU A 280 -0.79 -18.28 7.48
C LEU A 280 0.04 -17.14 6.93
N LEU A 281 -0.22 -15.90 7.36
CA LEU A 281 0.63 -14.75 7.04
C LEU A 281 2.05 -14.97 7.57
N GLN A 282 2.21 -15.51 8.78
CA GLN A 282 3.52 -15.86 9.31
C GLN A 282 4.22 -16.96 8.47
N GLU A 283 3.47 -17.94 7.96
CA GLU A 283 4.01 -19.01 7.10
C GLU A 283 4.60 -18.49 5.78
N THR A 284 4.19 -17.29 5.31
CA THR A 284 4.79 -16.64 4.11
C THR A 284 6.24 -16.24 4.32
N GLY A 285 6.69 -16.15 5.58
CA GLY A 285 8.01 -15.66 5.93
C GLY A 285 8.14 -14.14 6.01
N THR A 286 7.01 -13.40 5.95
CA THR A 286 6.97 -11.95 6.19
C THR A 286 7.51 -11.59 7.59
N ASP A 287 8.01 -10.38 7.79
CA ASP A 287 8.53 -9.91 9.08
C ASP A 287 7.48 -9.16 9.90
N GLY A 288 6.36 -8.79 9.30
CA GLY A 288 5.30 -8.06 9.98
C GLY A 288 3.96 -8.11 9.25
N ILE A 289 2.92 -7.68 9.94
CA ILE A 289 1.56 -7.53 9.42
C ILE A 289 1.12 -6.08 9.58
N ASP A 290 0.60 -5.52 8.51
CA ASP A 290 -0.07 -4.22 8.46
C ASP A 290 -1.59 -4.40 8.45
N THR A 291 -2.33 -3.37 8.75
CA THR A 291 -3.79 -3.28 8.84
C THR A 291 -4.36 -3.86 10.14
N LEU A 292 -4.61 -5.17 10.22
CA LEU A 292 -5.24 -5.81 11.38
C LEU A 292 -6.65 -5.21 11.64
N ASP A 293 -7.47 -5.08 10.59
CA ASP A 293 -8.76 -4.40 10.64
C ASP A 293 -9.63 -4.87 11.82
N PRO A 294 -10.02 -3.95 12.74
CA PRO A 294 -10.92 -4.27 13.82
C PRO A 294 -12.38 -4.31 13.33
N PRO A 295 -13.32 -4.86 14.09
CA PRO A 295 -14.74 -4.71 13.79
C PRO A 295 -15.16 -3.22 13.71
N PRO A 296 -16.05 -2.84 12.78
CA PRO A 296 -16.80 -3.71 11.85
C PRO A 296 -16.10 -3.98 10.51
N LEU A 297 -14.94 -3.39 10.24
CA LEU A 297 -14.23 -3.51 8.96
C LEU A 297 -13.59 -4.88 8.78
N GLY A 298 -13.12 -5.47 9.86
CA GLY A 298 -12.53 -6.81 9.92
C GLY A 298 -12.94 -7.53 11.20
N ASP A 299 -12.09 -8.42 11.69
CA ASP A 299 -12.36 -9.28 12.86
C ASP A 299 -11.16 -9.36 13.83
N VAL A 300 -10.16 -8.48 13.68
CA VAL A 300 -8.93 -8.59 14.46
C VAL A 300 -9.00 -7.82 15.77
N ASP A 301 -8.87 -8.53 16.88
CA ASP A 301 -8.50 -7.96 18.17
C ASP A 301 -6.98 -7.83 18.27
N LEU A 302 -6.46 -6.63 18.58
CA LEU A 302 -5.03 -6.36 18.62
C LEU A 302 -4.31 -7.14 19.72
N ALA A 303 -4.94 -7.32 20.89
CA ALA A 303 -4.34 -8.07 22.00
C ALA A 303 -4.21 -9.56 21.63
N GLU A 304 -5.24 -10.10 20.99
CA GLU A 304 -5.22 -11.48 20.50
C GLU A 304 -4.17 -11.66 19.39
N ALA A 305 -4.09 -10.75 18.41
CA ALA A 305 -3.06 -10.79 17.37
C ALA A 305 -1.65 -10.72 17.96
N LYS A 306 -1.44 -9.81 18.95
CA LYS A 306 -0.15 -9.68 19.66
C LYS A 306 0.23 -10.98 20.37
N ARG A 307 -0.71 -11.64 21.03
CA ARG A 307 -0.50 -12.90 21.71
C ARG A 307 -0.18 -14.05 20.75
N ARG A 308 -0.86 -14.12 19.58
CA ARG A 308 -0.73 -15.23 18.62
C ARG A 308 0.55 -15.14 17.78
N VAL A 309 0.85 -13.96 17.25
CA VAL A 309 1.93 -13.81 16.27
C VAL A 309 2.95 -12.74 16.62
N GLY A 310 2.71 -11.91 17.64
CA GLY A 310 3.52 -10.73 17.95
C GLY A 310 4.96 -11.01 18.42
N GLU A 311 5.29 -12.25 18.80
CA GLU A 311 6.68 -12.65 19.09
C GLU A 311 7.53 -12.82 17.82
N ARG A 312 6.88 -13.08 16.67
CA ARG A 312 7.54 -13.39 15.40
C ARG A 312 7.34 -12.32 14.34
N LEU A 313 6.22 -11.61 14.41
CA LEU A 313 5.84 -10.57 13.47
C LEU A 313 5.69 -9.24 14.19
N PHE A 314 6.30 -8.17 13.66
CA PHE A 314 5.91 -6.85 14.12
C PHE A 314 4.48 -6.53 13.63
N LEU A 315 3.73 -5.79 14.43
CA LEU A 315 2.35 -5.41 14.13
C LEU A 315 2.27 -3.92 13.86
N LYS A 316 1.69 -3.55 12.73
CA LYS A 316 1.40 -2.16 12.34
C LYS A 316 -0.10 -1.98 12.18
N GLY A 317 -0.69 -1.12 12.99
CA GLY A 317 -2.16 -0.90 13.00
C GLY A 317 -2.61 -0.43 14.37
N ASN A 318 -3.89 -0.50 14.74
CA ASN A 318 -5.06 -0.86 13.95
C ASN A 318 -6.24 0.07 14.34
N VAL A 319 -5.97 1.39 14.31
CA VAL A 319 -7.01 2.39 14.57
C VAL A 319 -8.04 2.36 13.43
N ASP A 320 -9.33 2.32 13.77
CA ASP A 320 -10.41 2.33 12.77
C ASP A 320 -10.36 3.62 11.93
N PRO A 321 -10.14 3.50 10.60
CA PRO A 321 -10.02 4.67 9.73
C PRO A 321 -11.32 5.43 9.53
N VAL A 322 -12.47 4.80 9.71
CA VAL A 322 -13.79 5.42 9.49
C VAL A 322 -14.39 5.88 10.81
N GLY A 323 -14.69 4.95 11.71
CA GLY A 323 -15.38 5.27 12.96
C GLY A 323 -14.56 6.20 13.86
N THR A 324 -13.24 5.95 13.93
CA THR A 324 -12.34 6.73 14.80
C THR A 324 -11.73 7.92 14.03
N MET A 325 -11.08 7.69 12.88
CA MET A 325 -10.29 8.75 12.24
C MET A 325 -11.15 9.77 11.49
N LEU A 326 -12.18 9.32 10.74
CA LEU A 326 -13.03 10.20 9.93
C LEU A 326 -14.15 10.84 10.75
N LEU A 327 -14.84 10.03 11.56
CA LEU A 327 -16.07 10.44 12.25
C LEU A 327 -15.87 10.76 13.74
N GLY A 328 -14.72 10.39 14.32
CA GLY A 328 -14.42 10.62 15.73
C GLY A 328 -13.99 12.06 16.05
N SER A 329 -13.95 12.39 17.35
CA SER A 329 -13.33 13.63 17.83
C SER A 329 -11.82 13.46 18.05
N PRO A 330 -11.05 14.57 18.08
CA PRO A 330 -9.62 14.50 18.38
C PRO A 330 -9.32 13.77 19.71
N GLU A 331 -10.10 14.03 20.75
CA GLU A 331 -9.95 13.39 22.06
C GLU A 331 -10.24 11.88 21.97
N GLY A 332 -11.26 11.48 21.21
CA GLY A 332 -11.60 10.08 20.95
C GLY A 332 -10.49 9.35 20.21
N VAL A 333 -9.91 9.97 19.16
CA VAL A 333 -8.76 9.42 18.43
C VAL A 333 -7.57 9.25 19.36
N ARG A 334 -7.23 10.27 20.17
CA ARG A 334 -6.11 10.20 21.11
C ARG A 334 -6.29 9.08 22.13
N ALA A 335 -7.49 8.93 22.69
CA ALA A 335 -7.81 7.89 23.66
C ALA A 335 -7.72 6.49 23.04
N ASP A 336 -8.22 6.29 21.81
CA ASP A 336 -8.11 5.01 21.10
C ASP A 336 -6.65 4.69 20.76
N ALA A 337 -5.89 5.66 20.25
CA ALA A 337 -4.47 5.49 19.96
C ALA A 337 -3.67 5.11 21.22
N ALA A 338 -3.90 5.77 22.35
CA ALA A 338 -3.25 5.45 23.62
C ALA A 338 -3.58 4.03 24.09
N ARG A 339 -4.83 3.60 23.96
CA ARG A 339 -5.25 2.22 24.26
C ARG A 339 -4.51 1.21 23.37
N ARG A 340 -4.39 1.47 22.05
CA ARG A 340 -3.65 0.60 21.14
C ARG A 340 -2.17 0.52 21.47
N ILE A 341 -1.56 1.64 21.84
CA ILE A 341 -0.18 1.67 22.32
C ILE A 341 -0.01 0.81 23.57
N ALA A 342 -0.91 0.94 24.55
CA ALA A 342 -0.86 0.14 25.76
C ALA A 342 -0.96 -1.38 25.51
N ILE A 343 -1.67 -1.79 24.46
CA ILE A 343 -1.80 -3.20 24.04
C ILE A 343 -0.59 -3.64 23.22
N GLY A 344 -0.19 -2.86 22.23
CA GLY A 344 0.79 -3.29 21.22
C GLY A 344 2.25 -3.11 21.64
N ALA A 345 2.57 -2.09 22.44
CA ALA A 345 3.95 -1.74 22.81
C ALA A 345 4.68 -2.76 23.70
N PRO A 346 4.03 -3.41 24.69
CA PRO A 346 4.72 -4.37 25.52
C PRO A 346 5.44 -5.46 24.73
N GLY A 347 6.72 -5.69 25.03
CA GLY A 347 7.57 -6.65 24.32
C GLY A 347 8.10 -6.17 22.96
N GLY A 348 7.89 -4.89 22.59
CA GLY A 348 8.36 -4.32 21.32
C GLY A 348 7.55 -4.76 20.08
N GLY A 349 8.06 -4.48 18.90
CA GLY A 349 7.45 -4.95 17.64
C GLY A 349 6.10 -4.32 17.30
N TYR A 350 5.85 -3.07 17.69
CA TYR A 350 4.60 -2.39 17.42
C TYR A 350 4.82 -1.02 16.75
N ILE A 351 4.02 -0.74 15.75
CA ILE A 351 3.96 0.54 15.02
C ILE A 351 2.51 1.00 15.05
N LEU A 352 2.23 2.17 15.61
CA LEU A 352 0.90 2.75 15.60
C LEU A 352 0.54 3.21 14.19
N SER A 353 -0.60 2.73 13.71
CA SER A 353 -1.16 3.08 12.41
C SER A 353 -2.69 3.00 12.46
N THR A 354 -3.33 3.52 11.44
CA THR A 354 -4.71 3.12 11.11
C THR A 354 -4.72 1.69 10.56
N ALA A 355 -5.86 1.03 10.66
CA ALA A 355 -6.03 -0.32 10.12
C ALA A 355 -5.92 -0.35 8.59
N CYS A 356 -6.44 0.66 7.92
CA CYS A 356 -6.26 0.86 6.48
C CYS A 356 -5.87 2.31 6.22
N SER A 357 -5.89 2.77 4.97
CA SER A 357 -5.56 4.15 4.61
C SER A 357 -6.42 5.17 5.37
N VAL A 358 -5.80 6.24 5.84
CA VAL A 358 -6.53 7.41 6.36
C VAL A 358 -7.43 7.97 5.26
N PRO A 359 -8.75 8.08 5.45
CA PRO A 359 -9.67 8.54 4.43
C PRO A 359 -9.36 9.97 3.95
N PRO A 360 -9.72 10.31 2.70
CA PRO A 360 -9.51 11.65 2.14
C PRO A 360 -10.05 12.77 3.02
N GLY A 361 -11.27 12.60 3.54
CA GLY A 361 -11.98 13.57 4.36
C GLY A 361 -11.58 13.62 5.83
N ALA A 362 -10.69 12.74 6.30
CA ALA A 362 -10.30 12.73 7.72
C ALA A 362 -9.75 14.10 8.16
N PRO A 363 -10.23 14.64 9.29
CA PRO A 363 -9.74 15.91 9.81
C PRO A 363 -8.26 15.84 10.14
N PRO A 364 -7.42 16.81 9.71
CA PRO A 364 -6.01 16.84 10.06
C PRO A 364 -5.73 16.78 11.56
N ASP A 365 -6.59 17.40 12.36
CA ASP A 365 -6.47 17.42 13.82
C ASP A 365 -6.61 15.99 14.39
N ASN A 366 -7.48 15.16 13.82
CA ASN A 366 -7.59 13.75 14.18
C ASN A 366 -6.30 12.97 13.86
N VAL A 367 -5.73 13.21 12.67
CA VAL A 367 -4.48 12.51 12.26
C VAL A 367 -3.31 12.86 13.20
N GLN A 368 -3.21 14.12 13.62
CA GLN A 368 -2.17 14.59 14.55
C GLN A 368 -2.27 13.95 15.93
N GLN A 369 -3.47 13.52 16.37
CA GLN A 369 -3.63 12.86 17.68
C GLN A 369 -2.88 11.54 17.79
N LEU A 370 -2.60 10.85 16.70
CA LEU A 370 -1.79 9.63 16.73
C LEU A 370 -0.38 9.91 17.26
N ARG A 371 0.23 10.98 16.76
CA ARG A 371 1.55 11.42 17.23
C ARG A 371 1.50 11.90 18.69
N ALA A 372 0.48 12.69 19.03
CA ALA A 372 0.29 13.20 20.38
C ALA A 372 0.11 12.07 21.41
N ALA A 373 -0.59 10.98 21.05
CA ALA A 373 -0.73 9.80 21.89
C ALA A 373 0.61 9.08 22.09
N ALA A 374 1.43 8.97 21.04
CA ALA A 374 2.73 8.30 21.11
C ALA A 374 3.80 9.10 21.92
N GLU A 375 3.62 10.39 22.11
CA GLU A 375 4.50 11.27 22.91
C GLU A 375 4.07 11.38 24.36
N GLY A 376 2.84 11.04 24.69
CA GLY A 376 2.28 11.14 26.04
C GLY A 376 2.19 9.82 26.79
N GLY A 377 2.70 8.74 26.22
CA GLY A 377 2.73 7.39 26.81
C GLY A 377 4.03 7.07 27.55
#